data_9d3c5e9103ed36e8ab72cf440d5c4641
#
_entry.id   9d3c5e9103ed36e8ab72cf440d5c4641
#
_cell.length_a   1.000
_cell.length_b   1.000
_cell.length_c   1.000
_cell.angle_alpha   90.00
_cell.angle_beta   90.00
_cell.angle_gamma   90.00
#
_symmetry.space_group_name_H-M   'P 1'
#
loop_
_entity.id
_entity.type
_entity.pdbx_description
1 polymer ?
#
loop_
_entity_poly.entity_id
_entity_poly.type
_entity_poly.pdbx_seq_one_letter_code
_entity_poly.pdbx_strand_id
1 'polypeptide(L)'
;MDAKAWDERYREVDLVWGSEPNQFVRRLCERLPVGQALDLACGEGRNALWLARLGWRVLGVDYSPVAIERAKALSQRESARVADRISWRVADVTIDRPRPKSADLVLVSYVHLPSDQRGELIRSATRAVRLGGHLVVVGHDRRNLDEGVGGPQDGDLLYAPDELAHLLVGTGVVVELAETVQRHTDHGVALDTLVHARRPRDEG
;
A
#
# COMPACT_ATOMS: atom_id res chain seq x y z
N MET A 1 -4.30 -16.51 0.32
CA MET A 1 -5.14 -16.40 -0.90
C MET A 1 -4.19 -16.22 -2.08
N ASP A 2 -4.28 -17.05 -3.11
CA ASP A 2 -3.42 -16.96 -4.30
C ASP A 2 -3.98 -15.97 -5.34
N ALA A 3 -3.24 -15.72 -6.43
CA ALA A 3 -3.64 -14.80 -7.49
C ALA A 3 -4.99 -15.18 -8.13
N LYS A 4 -5.26 -16.50 -8.27
CA LYS A 4 -6.51 -16.98 -8.85
C LYS A 4 -7.74 -16.67 -7.99
N ALA A 5 -7.62 -16.85 -6.68
CA ALA A 5 -8.70 -16.53 -5.74
C ALA A 5 -8.98 -15.00 -5.71
N TRP A 6 -7.94 -14.17 -5.86
CA TRP A 6 -8.11 -12.73 -6.01
C TRP A 6 -8.73 -12.36 -7.36
N ASP A 7 -8.32 -13.01 -8.45
CA ASP A 7 -8.93 -12.80 -9.77
C ASP A 7 -10.43 -13.12 -9.75
N GLU A 8 -10.84 -14.20 -9.09
CA GLU A 8 -12.25 -14.55 -8.91
C GLU A 8 -12.99 -13.47 -8.14
N ARG A 9 -12.44 -13.02 -7.00
CA ARG A 9 -13.03 -11.94 -6.21
C ARG A 9 -13.16 -10.63 -6.99
N TYR A 10 -12.17 -10.28 -7.80
CA TYR A 10 -12.24 -9.09 -8.66
C TYR A 10 -13.28 -9.24 -9.77
N ARG A 11 -13.62 -10.44 -10.23
CA ARG A 11 -14.69 -10.65 -11.23
C ARG A 11 -16.09 -10.56 -10.65
N GLU A 12 -16.28 -10.86 -9.37
CA GLU A 12 -17.61 -10.95 -8.74
C GLU A 12 -18.26 -9.59 -8.46
N VAL A 13 -17.49 -8.54 -8.26
CA VAL A 13 -18.00 -7.22 -7.90
C VAL A 13 -17.35 -6.10 -8.73
N ASP A 14 -18.09 -5.03 -9.00
CA ASP A 14 -17.61 -3.92 -9.85
C ASP A 14 -16.39 -3.18 -9.28
N LEU A 15 -16.35 -2.97 -7.99
CA LEU A 15 -15.21 -2.38 -7.26
C LEU A 15 -15.12 -2.98 -5.87
N VAL A 16 -14.12 -3.84 -5.66
CA VAL A 16 -13.94 -4.53 -4.37
C VAL A 16 -13.69 -3.53 -3.24
N TRP A 17 -13.00 -2.44 -3.53
CA TRP A 17 -12.54 -1.48 -2.51
C TRP A 17 -13.12 -0.07 -2.64
N GLY A 18 -14.07 0.14 -3.57
CA GLY A 18 -14.59 1.47 -3.89
C GLY A 18 -13.60 2.36 -4.64
N SER A 19 -14.00 3.59 -4.97
CA SER A 19 -13.22 4.53 -5.77
C SER A 19 -12.36 5.51 -4.94
N GLU A 20 -12.68 5.67 -3.65
CA GLU A 20 -11.96 6.58 -2.77
C GLU A 20 -10.66 5.98 -2.26
N PRO A 21 -9.59 6.78 -2.09
CA PRO A 21 -8.35 6.31 -1.51
C PRO A 21 -8.57 5.83 -0.08
N ASN A 22 -7.69 4.96 0.39
CA ASN A 22 -7.69 4.62 1.81
C ASN A 22 -7.53 5.90 2.66
N GLN A 23 -8.35 6.05 3.69
CA GLN A 23 -8.40 7.27 4.51
C GLN A 23 -7.06 7.59 5.19
N PHE A 24 -6.28 6.58 5.57
CA PHE A 24 -4.98 6.76 6.23
C PHE A 24 -3.89 7.10 5.21
N VAL A 25 -3.93 6.51 4.01
CA VAL A 25 -3.07 6.90 2.90
C VAL A 25 -3.34 8.37 2.55
N ARG A 26 -4.62 8.78 2.45
CA ARG A 26 -4.99 10.17 2.22
C ARG A 26 -4.44 11.07 3.33
N ARG A 27 -4.68 10.75 4.59
CA ARG A 27 -4.23 11.53 5.77
C ARG A 27 -2.72 11.80 5.73
N LEU A 28 -1.91 10.77 5.40
CA LEU A 28 -0.46 10.88 5.43
C LEU A 28 0.14 11.47 4.16
N CYS A 29 -0.46 11.20 2.99
CA CYS A 29 0.16 11.54 1.71
C CYS A 29 -0.34 12.84 1.07
N GLU A 30 -1.49 13.39 1.53
CA GLU A 30 -2.14 14.56 0.92
C GLU A 30 -1.22 15.79 0.83
N ARG A 31 -0.31 15.96 1.79
CA ARG A 31 0.58 17.13 1.89
C ARG A 31 2.04 16.82 1.57
N LEU A 32 2.35 15.59 1.17
CA LEU A 32 3.71 15.25 0.79
C LEU A 32 4.10 15.93 -0.54
N PRO A 33 5.37 16.32 -0.70
CA PRO A 33 5.87 16.83 -1.97
C PRO A 33 5.68 15.79 -3.08
N VAL A 34 5.07 16.19 -4.19
CA VAL A 34 4.79 15.32 -5.33
C VAL A 34 6.08 14.82 -5.98
N GLY A 35 6.12 13.55 -6.34
CA GLY A 35 7.27 12.89 -6.95
C GLY A 35 6.89 11.57 -7.63
N GLN A 36 7.76 10.58 -7.53
CA GLN A 36 7.52 9.21 -7.99
C GLN A 36 6.91 8.39 -6.85
N ALA A 37 5.76 7.77 -7.08
CA ALA A 37 5.12 6.87 -6.12
C ALA A 37 5.13 5.43 -6.64
N LEU A 38 5.26 4.48 -5.72
CA LEU A 38 5.14 3.05 -5.96
C LEU A 38 4.05 2.50 -5.05
N ASP A 39 2.99 1.94 -5.65
CA ASP A 39 1.87 1.32 -4.93
C ASP A 39 1.98 -0.21 -5.12
N LEU A 40 2.43 -0.89 -4.06
CA LEU A 40 2.71 -2.33 -4.06
C LEU A 40 1.46 -3.11 -3.63
N ALA A 41 1.05 -4.07 -4.44
CA ALA A 41 -0.23 -4.78 -4.38
C ALA A 41 -1.41 -3.79 -4.43
N CYS A 42 -1.42 -2.99 -5.50
CA CYS A 42 -2.31 -1.83 -5.66
C CYS A 42 -3.79 -2.21 -5.91
N GLY A 43 -4.09 -3.50 -6.19
CA GLY A 43 -5.41 -3.95 -6.59
C GLY A 43 -5.93 -3.18 -7.81
N GLU A 44 -7.18 -2.72 -7.75
CA GLU A 44 -7.83 -1.90 -8.79
C GLU A 44 -7.32 -0.44 -8.83
N GLY A 45 -6.29 -0.10 -8.02
CA GLY A 45 -5.53 1.15 -8.14
C GLY A 45 -6.17 2.38 -7.50
N ARG A 46 -7.07 2.27 -6.52
CA ARG A 46 -7.74 3.44 -5.90
C ARG A 46 -6.76 4.47 -5.32
N ASN A 47 -5.69 4.01 -4.63
CA ASN A 47 -4.66 4.91 -4.09
C ASN A 47 -3.81 5.49 -5.19
N ALA A 48 -3.39 4.68 -6.17
CA ALA A 48 -2.60 5.12 -7.32
C ALA A 48 -3.32 6.19 -8.15
N LEU A 49 -4.62 6.00 -8.45
CA LEU A 49 -5.45 6.97 -9.17
C LEU A 49 -5.55 8.29 -8.40
N TRP A 50 -5.81 8.22 -7.10
CA TRP A 50 -5.88 9.41 -6.27
C TRP A 50 -4.55 10.17 -6.22
N LEU A 51 -3.42 9.48 -6.04
CA LEU A 51 -2.09 10.10 -6.07
C LEU A 51 -1.81 10.77 -7.42
N ALA A 52 -2.20 10.15 -8.54
CA ALA A 52 -2.02 10.73 -9.86
C ALA A 52 -2.84 12.01 -10.06
N ARG A 53 -4.06 12.07 -9.51
CA ARG A 53 -4.90 13.30 -9.48
C ARG A 53 -4.20 14.43 -8.71
N LEU A 54 -3.46 14.10 -7.63
CA LEU A 54 -2.63 15.07 -6.91
C LEU A 54 -1.35 15.47 -7.65
N GLY A 55 -1.01 14.78 -8.75
CA GLY A 55 0.14 15.10 -9.58
C GLY A 55 1.32 14.13 -9.49
N TRP A 56 1.25 13.11 -8.65
CA TRP A 56 2.27 12.07 -8.55
C TRP A 56 2.42 11.28 -9.85
N ARG A 57 3.64 10.84 -10.16
CA ARG A 57 3.87 9.78 -11.15
C ARG A 57 3.86 8.44 -10.43
N VAL A 58 2.92 7.56 -10.77
CA VAL A 58 2.65 6.36 -10.00
C VAL A 58 2.93 5.11 -10.83
N LEU A 59 3.64 4.15 -10.23
CA LEU A 59 3.69 2.78 -10.69
C LEU A 59 2.85 1.94 -9.74
N GLY A 60 1.70 1.43 -10.23
CA GLY A 60 0.89 0.44 -9.54
C GLY A 60 1.33 -0.97 -9.94
N VAL A 61 1.57 -1.81 -8.95
CA VAL A 61 1.99 -3.21 -9.14
C VAL A 61 1.04 -4.13 -8.41
N ASP A 62 0.49 -5.11 -9.11
CA ASP A 62 -0.32 -6.17 -8.51
C ASP A 62 -0.09 -7.49 -9.25
N TYR A 63 -0.24 -8.61 -8.56
CA TYR A 63 -0.04 -9.92 -9.20
C TYR A 63 -1.29 -10.40 -9.96
N SER A 64 -2.47 -9.82 -9.70
CA SER A 64 -3.71 -10.10 -10.40
C SER A 64 -3.77 -9.35 -11.73
N PRO A 65 -3.74 -10.04 -12.88
CA PRO A 65 -3.97 -9.40 -14.17
C PRO A 65 -5.37 -8.78 -14.26
N VAL A 66 -6.38 -9.36 -13.60
CA VAL A 66 -7.76 -8.84 -13.58
C VAL A 66 -7.82 -7.50 -12.85
N ALA A 67 -7.16 -7.37 -11.69
CA ALA A 67 -7.06 -6.11 -10.98
C ALA A 67 -6.37 -5.02 -11.82
N ILE A 68 -5.26 -5.36 -12.47
CA ILE A 68 -4.53 -4.42 -13.34
C ILE A 68 -5.32 -4.02 -14.57
N GLU A 69 -6.08 -4.92 -15.20
CA GLU A 69 -6.97 -4.56 -16.32
C GLU A 69 -8.05 -3.56 -15.87
N ARG A 70 -8.65 -3.79 -14.71
CA ARG A 70 -9.62 -2.86 -14.12
C ARG A 70 -9.00 -1.52 -13.76
N ALA A 71 -7.82 -1.51 -13.16
CA ALA A 71 -7.07 -0.30 -12.87
C ALA A 71 -6.78 0.52 -14.14
N LYS A 72 -6.38 -0.14 -15.23
CA LYS A 72 -6.21 0.50 -16.55
C LYS A 72 -7.51 1.08 -17.07
N ALA A 73 -8.61 0.32 -17.02
CA ALA A 73 -9.92 0.79 -17.45
C ALA A 73 -10.41 2.00 -16.64
N LEU A 74 -10.15 2.03 -15.32
CA LEU A 74 -10.45 3.18 -14.47
C LEU A 74 -9.58 4.39 -14.84
N SER A 75 -8.27 4.19 -15.07
CA SER A 75 -7.38 5.28 -15.45
C SER A 75 -7.72 5.89 -16.83
N GLN A 76 -8.26 5.12 -17.77
CA GLN A 76 -8.73 5.61 -19.06
C GLN A 76 -9.97 6.53 -18.96
N ARG A 77 -10.71 6.49 -17.86
CA ARG A 77 -11.84 7.39 -17.59
C ARG A 77 -11.39 8.74 -17.01
N GLU A 78 -10.13 8.83 -16.63
CA GLU A 78 -9.52 10.07 -16.15
C GLU A 78 -9.16 11.01 -17.31
N SER A 79 -8.84 12.27 -16.97
CA SER A 79 -8.24 13.16 -17.97
C SER A 79 -6.90 12.60 -18.44
N ALA A 80 -6.53 12.87 -19.69
CA ALA A 80 -5.23 12.46 -20.24
C ALA A 80 -4.05 12.86 -19.33
N ARG A 81 -4.13 14.06 -18.73
CA ARG A 81 -3.14 14.55 -17.77
C ARG A 81 -2.96 13.64 -16.55
N VAL A 82 -4.02 12.99 -16.08
CA VAL A 82 -3.97 12.04 -14.94
C VAL A 82 -3.53 10.67 -15.42
N ALA A 83 -4.13 10.17 -16.51
CA ALA A 83 -3.82 8.87 -17.08
C ALA A 83 -2.33 8.73 -17.46
N ASP A 84 -1.73 9.75 -18.05
CA ASP A 84 -0.31 9.78 -18.44
C ASP A 84 0.68 9.75 -17.26
N ARG A 85 0.17 9.91 -16.03
CA ARG A 85 0.99 9.81 -14.82
C ARG A 85 1.03 8.42 -14.22
N ILE A 86 0.22 7.48 -14.70
CA ILE A 86 0.10 6.17 -14.10
C ILE A 86 0.65 5.11 -15.06
N SER A 87 1.48 4.23 -14.50
CA SER A 87 1.91 3.00 -15.15
C SER A 87 1.44 1.82 -14.31
N TRP A 88 1.03 0.75 -14.98
CA TRP A 88 0.53 -0.46 -14.35
C TRP A 88 1.39 -1.66 -14.72
N ARG A 89 1.67 -2.52 -13.75
CA ARG A 89 2.47 -3.73 -13.95
C ARG A 89 1.85 -4.93 -13.24
N VAL A 90 1.68 -6.02 -13.98
CA VAL A 90 1.34 -7.33 -13.39
C VAL A 90 2.64 -7.95 -12.91
N ALA A 91 2.79 -8.11 -11.59
CA ALA A 91 3.95 -8.77 -10.99
C ALA A 91 3.66 -9.16 -9.54
N ASP A 92 4.28 -10.24 -9.09
CA ASP A 92 4.24 -10.67 -7.70
C ASP A 92 5.27 -9.87 -6.88
N VAL A 93 4.78 -9.05 -5.96
CA VAL A 93 5.60 -8.17 -5.10
C VAL A 93 6.49 -8.94 -4.12
N THR A 94 6.26 -10.23 -3.93
CA THR A 94 7.11 -11.09 -3.09
C THR A 94 8.38 -11.53 -3.83
N ILE A 95 8.34 -11.54 -5.16
CA ILE A 95 9.43 -11.99 -6.05
C ILE A 95 10.03 -10.80 -6.80
N ASP A 96 9.18 -9.98 -7.45
CA ASP A 96 9.61 -8.82 -8.25
C ASP A 96 9.88 -7.62 -7.35
N ARG A 97 11.13 -7.49 -6.95
CA ARG A 97 11.57 -6.44 -6.03
C ARG A 97 11.76 -5.10 -6.75
N PRO A 98 11.23 -4.01 -6.20
CA PRO A 98 11.44 -2.68 -6.78
C PRO A 98 12.92 -2.28 -6.72
N ARG A 99 13.31 -1.42 -7.66
CA ARG A 99 14.68 -0.88 -7.69
C ARG A 99 14.96 -0.06 -6.42
N PRO A 100 16.14 -0.23 -5.80
CA PRO A 100 16.52 0.60 -4.66
C PRO A 100 16.48 2.10 -4.99
N LYS A 101 16.06 2.91 -4.02
CA LYS A 101 16.01 4.38 -4.11
C LYS A 101 15.27 4.89 -5.37
N SER A 102 14.18 4.23 -5.76
CA SER A 102 13.44 4.53 -7.01
C SER A 102 12.19 5.39 -6.80
N ALA A 103 11.69 5.52 -5.58
CA ALA A 103 10.43 6.21 -5.30
C ALA A 103 10.55 7.21 -4.15
N ASP A 104 9.84 8.33 -4.28
CA ASP A 104 9.69 9.34 -3.23
C ASP A 104 8.60 8.94 -2.23
N LEU A 105 7.65 8.08 -2.65
CA LEU A 105 6.64 7.46 -1.82
C LEU A 105 6.51 5.98 -2.19
N VAL A 106 6.53 5.10 -1.20
CA VAL A 106 6.21 3.67 -1.35
C VAL A 106 5.01 3.36 -0.45
N LEU A 107 3.96 2.79 -1.05
CA LEU A 107 2.76 2.33 -0.36
C LEU A 107 2.72 0.81 -0.30
N VAL A 108 2.32 0.28 0.84
CA VAL A 108 1.94 -1.13 1.06
C VAL A 108 0.61 -1.11 1.81
N SER A 109 -0.50 -1.44 1.13
CA SER A 109 -1.84 -1.30 1.68
C SER A 109 -2.59 -2.64 1.66
N TYR A 110 -2.91 -3.17 2.86
CA TYR A 110 -3.69 -4.41 3.08
C TYR A 110 -3.14 -5.64 2.35
N VAL A 111 -1.82 -5.79 2.35
CA VAL A 111 -1.14 -6.98 1.79
C VAL A 111 -1.09 -8.07 2.86
N HIS A 112 -1.97 -9.05 2.74
CA HIS A 112 -2.09 -10.15 3.71
C HIS A 112 -1.19 -11.33 3.30
N LEU A 113 0.03 -11.31 3.76
CA LEU A 113 1.06 -12.34 3.56
C LEU A 113 1.45 -12.93 4.91
N PRO A 114 1.90 -14.21 4.96
CA PRO A 114 2.59 -14.76 6.12
C PRO A 114 3.71 -13.83 6.61
N SER A 115 3.97 -13.84 7.90
CA SER A 115 4.85 -12.85 8.57
C SER A 115 6.26 -12.78 7.97
N ASP A 116 6.83 -13.91 7.57
CA ASP A 116 8.14 -13.99 6.92
C ASP A 116 8.15 -13.29 5.54
N GLN A 117 7.17 -13.60 4.68
CA GLN A 117 7.03 -12.99 3.36
C GLN A 117 6.68 -11.50 3.46
N ARG A 118 5.81 -11.14 4.41
CA ARG A 118 5.48 -9.74 4.72
C ARG A 118 6.73 -8.98 5.14
N GLY A 119 7.56 -9.55 6.01
CA GLY A 119 8.82 -8.97 6.43
C GLY A 119 9.76 -8.69 5.25
N GLU A 120 9.89 -9.62 4.32
CA GLU A 120 10.72 -9.45 3.10
C GLU A 120 10.15 -8.37 2.17
N LEU A 121 8.82 -8.31 1.99
CA LEU A 121 8.16 -7.26 1.22
C LEU A 121 8.46 -5.88 1.83
N ILE A 122 8.27 -5.70 3.14
CA ILE A 122 8.50 -4.42 3.84
C ILE A 122 9.97 -3.99 3.72
N ARG A 123 10.94 -4.91 3.91
CA ARG A 123 12.36 -4.60 3.69
C ARG A 123 12.65 -4.19 2.25
N SER A 124 12.02 -4.85 1.28
CA SER A 124 12.15 -4.53 -0.14
C SER A 124 11.55 -3.16 -0.47
N ALA A 125 10.34 -2.88 0.04
CA ALA A 125 9.69 -1.58 -0.06
C ALA A 125 10.56 -0.47 0.55
N THR A 126 11.12 -0.71 1.73
CA THR A 126 12.01 0.26 2.41
C THR A 126 13.24 0.60 1.57
N ARG A 127 13.87 -0.41 0.93
CA ARG A 127 15.02 -0.18 0.04
C ARG A 127 14.68 0.69 -1.17
N ALA A 128 13.42 0.64 -1.64
CA ALA A 128 12.96 1.43 -2.77
C ALA A 128 12.78 2.92 -2.45
N VAL A 129 12.65 3.28 -1.18
CA VAL A 129 12.49 4.68 -0.74
C VAL A 129 13.76 5.48 -1.00
N ARG A 130 13.65 6.60 -1.70
CA ARG A 130 14.73 7.58 -1.93
C ARG A 130 15.11 8.34 -0.67
N LEU A 131 16.24 9.02 -0.70
CA LEU A 131 16.60 10.02 0.30
C LEU A 131 15.55 11.15 0.34
N GLY A 132 15.03 11.44 1.51
CA GLY A 132 13.90 12.35 1.73
C GLY A 132 12.53 11.76 1.45
N GLY A 133 12.45 10.52 0.97
CA GLY A 133 11.20 9.84 0.63
C GLY A 133 10.55 9.12 1.81
N HIS A 134 9.35 8.59 1.56
CA HIS A 134 8.44 8.07 2.56
C HIS A 134 8.01 6.62 2.26
N LEU A 135 7.85 5.84 3.33
CA LEU A 135 7.17 4.54 3.32
C LEU A 135 5.88 4.66 4.14
N VAL A 136 4.77 4.25 3.58
CA VAL A 136 3.49 4.14 4.28
C VAL A 136 3.00 2.70 4.19
N VAL A 137 2.76 2.10 5.34
CA VAL A 137 2.19 0.76 5.46
C VAL A 137 0.88 0.84 6.23
N VAL A 138 -0.16 0.24 5.68
CA VAL A 138 -1.46 0.10 6.35
C VAL A 138 -2.01 -1.30 6.12
N GLY A 139 -2.53 -1.92 7.17
CA GLY A 139 -3.14 -3.26 7.09
C GLY A 139 -3.92 -3.57 8.35
N HIS A 140 -4.70 -4.65 8.34
CA HIS A 140 -5.46 -5.04 9.53
C HIS A 140 -4.53 -5.32 10.71
N ASP A 141 -4.85 -4.70 11.85
CA ASP A 141 -4.12 -4.89 13.10
C ASP A 141 -4.45 -6.27 13.70
N ARG A 142 -3.48 -6.87 14.40
CA ARG A 142 -3.69 -8.14 15.09
C ARG A 142 -4.78 -8.06 16.15
N ARG A 143 -4.91 -6.92 16.81
CA ARG A 143 -5.97 -6.65 17.78
C ARG A 143 -7.36 -6.68 17.15
N ASN A 144 -7.47 -6.55 15.83
CA ASN A 144 -8.75 -6.62 15.12
C ASN A 144 -9.44 -7.99 15.25
N LEU A 145 -8.71 -9.06 15.63
CA LEU A 145 -9.27 -10.39 15.87
C LEU A 145 -10.25 -10.40 17.05
N ASP A 146 -9.89 -9.69 18.12
CA ASP A 146 -10.63 -9.72 19.39
C ASP A 146 -11.46 -8.44 19.60
N GLU A 147 -10.99 -7.31 19.07
CA GLU A 147 -11.52 -5.98 19.38
C GLU A 147 -12.21 -5.29 18.18
N GLY A 148 -12.13 -5.87 16.96
CA GLY A 148 -12.60 -5.24 15.74
C GLY A 148 -13.52 -6.11 14.89
N VAL A 149 -13.80 -5.65 13.67
CA VAL A 149 -14.64 -6.36 12.71
C VAL A 149 -13.97 -6.56 11.35
N GLY A 150 -14.29 -7.68 10.70
CA GLY A 150 -13.80 -8.00 9.35
C GLY A 150 -12.30 -8.32 9.28
N GLY A 151 -11.77 -8.38 8.07
CA GLY A 151 -10.38 -8.76 7.83
C GLY A 151 -10.09 -10.27 7.94
N PRO A 152 -8.82 -10.67 7.72
CA PRO A 152 -8.39 -12.05 7.91
C PRO A 152 -8.54 -12.50 9.34
N GLN A 153 -8.87 -13.80 9.53
CA GLN A 153 -9.00 -14.42 10.85
C GLN A 153 -7.76 -15.22 11.27
N ASP A 154 -6.70 -15.14 10.48
CA ASP A 154 -5.39 -15.71 10.77
C ASP A 154 -4.44 -14.60 11.25
N GLY A 155 -3.99 -14.70 12.51
CA GLY A 155 -3.13 -13.70 13.13
C GLY A 155 -1.76 -13.55 12.45
N ASP A 156 -1.27 -14.56 11.72
CA ASP A 156 -0.02 -14.48 10.98
C ASP A 156 -0.12 -13.54 9.76
N LEU A 157 -1.32 -13.34 9.25
CA LEU A 157 -1.58 -12.40 8.14
C LEU A 157 -1.76 -10.95 8.59
N LEU A 158 -1.83 -10.70 9.90
CA LEU A 158 -2.15 -9.40 10.47
C LEU A 158 -0.89 -8.65 10.91
N TYR A 159 -1.03 -7.35 11.03
CA TYR A 159 0.05 -6.44 11.36
C TYR A 159 0.06 -6.08 12.83
N ALA A 160 1.21 -5.64 13.34
CA ALA A 160 1.33 -4.96 14.62
C ALA A 160 2.30 -3.78 14.47
N PRO A 161 1.99 -2.60 15.04
CA PRO A 161 2.79 -1.39 14.85
C PRO A 161 4.23 -1.54 15.35
N ASP A 162 4.41 -2.16 16.51
CA ASP A 162 5.70 -2.39 17.15
C ASP A 162 6.57 -3.40 16.37
N GLU A 163 5.97 -4.46 15.84
CA GLU A 163 6.68 -5.44 14.99
C GLU A 163 7.19 -4.76 13.70
N LEU A 164 6.35 -3.94 13.04
CA LEU A 164 6.77 -3.21 11.86
C LEU A 164 7.85 -2.17 12.19
N ALA A 165 7.69 -1.42 13.28
CA ALA A 165 8.70 -0.46 13.72
C ALA A 165 10.04 -1.14 13.98
N HIS A 166 10.04 -2.29 14.66
CA HIS A 166 11.24 -3.08 14.91
C HIS A 166 11.88 -3.60 13.60
N LEU A 167 11.07 -4.06 12.65
CA LEU A 167 11.54 -4.53 11.34
C LEU A 167 12.27 -3.43 10.55
N LEU A 168 11.93 -2.17 10.78
CA LEU A 168 12.51 -1.00 10.11
C LEU A 168 13.81 -0.50 10.76
N VAL A 169 14.15 -0.96 11.98
CA VAL A 169 15.42 -0.61 12.64
C VAL A 169 16.61 -1.00 11.75
N GLY A 170 17.57 -0.09 11.58
CA GLY A 170 18.78 -0.34 10.80
C GLY A 170 18.59 -0.35 9.27
N THR A 171 17.37 -0.13 8.76
CA THR A 171 17.10 -0.12 7.30
C THR A 171 17.36 1.23 6.63
N GLY A 172 17.78 2.23 7.41
CA GLY A 172 18.08 3.58 6.93
C GLY A 172 16.84 4.48 6.78
N VAL A 173 15.70 4.09 7.34
CA VAL A 173 14.52 4.95 7.52
C VAL A 173 14.32 5.24 9.01
N VAL A 174 13.67 6.34 9.30
CA VAL A 174 13.22 6.74 10.64
C VAL A 174 11.71 6.57 10.68
N VAL A 175 11.21 5.81 11.65
CA VAL A 175 9.77 5.66 11.90
C VAL A 175 9.27 6.93 12.55
N GLU A 176 8.36 7.64 11.87
CA GLU A 176 7.73 8.87 12.34
C GLU A 176 6.37 8.59 13.01
N LEU A 177 5.72 7.49 12.63
CA LEU A 177 4.46 7.04 13.19
C LEU A 177 4.38 5.51 13.15
N ALA A 178 3.94 4.90 14.25
CA ALA A 178 3.55 3.49 14.30
C ALA A 178 2.43 3.37 15.33
N GLU A 179 1.21 3.15 14.89
CA GLU A 179 0.03 3.13 15.75
C GLU A 179 -1.06 2.19 15.25
N THR A 180 -1.92 1.72 16.16
CA THR A 180 -3.21 1.11 15.82
C THR A 180 -4.24 2.21 15.65
N VAL A 181 -4.97 2.21 14.53
CA VAL A 181 -5.99 3.20 14.18
C VAL A 181 -7.35 2.57 13.99
N GLN A 182 -8.40 3.30 14.27
CA GLN A 182 -9.78 2.87 14.07
C GLN A 182 -10.28 3.26 12.67
N ARG A 183 -10.96 2.32 12.03
CA ARG A 183 -11.65 2.54 10.76
C ARG A 183 -13.13 2.16 10.90
N HIS A 184 -14.00 3.14 10.80
CA HIS A 184 -15.46 2.92 10.80
C HIS A 184 -15.89 2.25 9.50
N THR A 185 -16.69 1.20 9.63
CA THR A 185 -17.29 0.45 8.51
C THR A 185 -18.79 0.29 8.75
N ASP A 186 -19.52 -0.17 7.75
CA ASP A 186 -20.97 -0.43 7.88
C ASP A 186 -21.27 -1.56 8.88
N HIS A 187 -20.25 -2.37 9.24
CA HIS A 187 -20.37 -3.52 10.13
C HIS A 187 -19.79 -3.27 11.53
N GLY A 188 -19.27 -2.07 11.80
CA GLY A 188 -18.63 -1.71 13.06
C GLY A 188 -17.25 -1.08 12.88
N VAL A 189 -16.46 -1.09 13.95
CA VAL A 189 -15.10 -0.53 13.96
C VAL A 189 -14.09 -1.61 13.65
N ALA A 190 -13.31 -1.45 12.60
CA ALA A 190 -12.12 -2.25 12.32
C ALA A 190 -10.89 -1.56 12.89
N LEU A 191 -9.91 -2.35 13.33
CA LEU A 191 -8.60 -1.86 13.77
C LEU A 191 -7.56 -2.12 12.69
N ASP A 192 -6.82 -1.08 12.32
CA ASP A 192 -5.75 -1.15 11.34
C ASP A 192 -4.42 -0.70 11.97
N THR A 193 -3.33 -1.35 11.62
CA THR A 193 -1.97 -0.89 11.87
C THR A 193 -1.60 0.15 10.84
N LEU A 194 -1.07 1.28 11.26
CA LEU A 194 -0.56 2.34 10.41
C LEU A 194 0.88 2.66 10.77
N VAL A 195 1.78 2.55 9.79
CA VAL A 195 3.19 2.93 9.93
C VAL A 195 3.57 3.92 8.86
N HIS A 196 4.21 5.00 9.26
CA HIS A 196 4.86 5.98 8.38
C HIS A 196 6.32 6.10 8.76
N ALA A 197 7.20 5.92 7.77
CA ALA A 197 8.62 6.08 7.96
C ALA A 197 9.21 6.95 6.85
N ARG A 198 10.26 7.69 7.15
CA ARG A 198 10.97 8.56 6.21
C ARG A 198 12.44 8.20 6.12
N ARG A 199 12.98 8.17 4.91
CA ARG A 199 14.43 8.08 4.72
C ARG A 199 15.01 9.50 4.85
N PRO A 200 15.89 9.77 5.83
CA PRO A 200 16.53 11.08 5.96
C PRO A 200 17.22 11.49 4.66
N ARG A 201 17.36 12.79 4.45
CA ARG A 201 18.29 13.32 3.44
C ARG A 201 19.70 13.24 4.03
N ASP A 202 20.71 13.02 3.19
CA ASP A 202 22.07 13.20 3.65
C ASP A 202 22.22 14.67 4.08
N GLU A 203 22.58 14.89 5.33
CA GLU A 203 23.00 16.21 5.77
C GLU A 203 24.36 16.48 5.10
N GLY A 204 24.34 17.34 4.06
CA GLY A 204 25.52 17.75 3.33
C GLY A 204 26.46 18.66 4.17
#